data_92db887b8df3e2db0b7691b38297bafd
#
_entry.id   92db887b8df3e2db0b7691b38297bafd
#
_cell.length_a   1.000
_cell.length_b   1.000
_cell.length_c   1.000
_cell.angle_alpha   90.00
_cell.angle_beta   90.00
_cell.angle_gamma   90.00
#
_symmetry.space_group_name_H-M   'P 1'
#
loop_
_entity.id
_entity.type
_entity.pdbx_description
1 polymer ?
#
loop_
_entity_poly.entity_id
_entity_poly.type
_entity_poly.pdbx_seq_one_letter_code
_entity_poly.pdbx_strand_id
1 'polypeptide(L)'
;DEEAKFKEIDKDIQQIYYLLLHNQPEFRAFFRFIGFFSQESDPETLIRQKFRNEICDHADFARIISSQPVELAYCLSLIVSFIDHPELQSVTPPWVLKNYPEVERIMFLLRNRPCISGCVWCNKALDIRLGLKRHFGFDSYRSFGGEPLQEQAVKAAIYNKSLLAVFPTGGGKSLAF
;
A
#
# COMPACT_ATOMS: atom_id res chain seq x y z
N ASP A 1 -13.26 -29.24 16.86
CA ASP A 1 -12.22 -30.25 16.96
C ASP A 1 -10.86 -29.55 17.00
N GLU A 2 -10.25 -29.55 18.22
CA GLU A 2 -8.99 -28.82 18.46
C GLU A 2 -7.84 -29.40 17.63
N GLU A 3 -7.87 -30.70 17.36
CA GLU A 3 -6.85 -31.36 16.56
C GLU A 3 -6.88 -30.97 15.06
N ALA A 4 -8.05 -30.67 14.53
CA ALA A 4 -8.20 -30.16 13.19
C ALA A 4 -7.70 -28.70 13.07
N LYS A 5 -7.95 -27.86 14.06
CA LYS A 5 -7.41 -26.51 14.15
C LYS A 5 -5.89 -26.50 14.29
N PHE A 6 -5.33 -27.41 15.09
CA PHE A 6 -3.88 -27.57 15.23
C PHE A 6 -3.21 -28.00 13.92
N LYS A 7 -3.83 -28.91 13.16
CA LYS A 7 -3.34 -29.34 11.84
C LYS A 7 -3.42 -28.24 10.79
N GLU A 8 -4.40 -27.37 10.89
CA GLU A 8 -4.53 -26.22 9.98
C GLU A 8 -3.48 -25.12 10.29
N ILE A 9 -3.28 -24.82 11.56
CA ILE A 9 -2.21 -23.95 12.06
C ILE A 9 -0.83 -24.51 11.70
N ASP A 10 -0.64 -25.83 11.81
CA ASP A 10 0.63 -26.48 11.49
C ASP A 10 0.96 -26.41 9.98
N LYS A 11 -0.05 -26.48 9.11
CA LYS A 11 0.13 -26.26 7.67
C LYS A 11 0.54 -24.83 7.36
N ASP A 12 -0.10 -23.85 7.98
CA ASP A 12 0.21 -22.43 7.77
C ASP A 12 1.61 -22.12 8.32
N ILE A 13 1.99 -22.65 9.48
CA ILE A 13 3.33 -22.54 10.05
C ILE A 13 4.38 -23.20 9.14
N GLN A 14 4.12 -24.38 8.61
CA GLN A 14 5.03 -25.07 7.69
C GLN A 14 5.20 -24.29 6.38
N GLN A 15 4.12 -23.72 5.86
CA GLN A 15 4.17 -22.92 4.64
C GLN A 15 4.91 -21.61 4.85
N ILE A 16 4.70 -20.95 5.98
CA ILE A 16 5.42 -19.76 6.43
C ILE A 16 6.90 -20.09 6.66
N TYR A 17 7.19 -21.23 7.31
CA TYR A 17 8.56 -21.69 7.55
C TYR A 17 9.29 -22.00 6.24
N TYR A 18 8.60 -22.61 5.27
CA TYR A 18 9.13 -22.85 3.93
C TYR A 18 9.50 -21.54 3.20
N LEU A 19 8.65 -20.52 3.31
CA LEU A 19 8.89 -19.20 2.74
C LEU A 19 10.04 -18.47 3.46
N LEU A 20 10.20 -18.66 4.77
CA LEU A 20 11.35 -18.15 5.55
C LEU A 20 12.66 -18.79 5.10
N LEU A 21 12.66 -20.09 4.80
CA LEU A 21 13.82 -20.82 4.30
C LEU A 21 14.26 -20.30 2.93
N HIS A 22 13.34 -19.82 2.10
CA HIS A 22 13.63 -19.22 0.80
C HIS A 22 14.05 -17.74 0.86
N ASN A 23 14.38 -17.25 2.05
CA ASN A 23 15.02 -15.94 2.27
C ASN A 23 14.21 -14.74 1.79
N GLN A 24 12.88 -14.82 1.87
CA GLN A 24 12.02 -13.69 1.51
C GLN A 24 12.01 -12.66 2.64
N PRO A 25 12.54 -11.44 2.43
CA PRO A 25 12.73 -10.44 3.48
C PRO A 25 11.42 -9.98 4.13
N GLU A 26 10.30 -10.00 3.39
CA GLU A 26 8.98 -9.64 3.87
C GLU A 26 8.49 -10.54 5.02
N PHE A 27 8.83 -11.83 5.01
CA PHE A 27 8.39 -12.74 6.07
C PHE A 27 9.15 -12.55 7.37
N ARG A 28 10.45 -12.23 7.31
CA ARG A 28 11.21 -11.87 8.50
C ARG A 28 10.65 -10.60 9.16
N ALA A 29 10.29 -9.62 8.35
CA ALA A 29 9.65 -8.40 8.83
C ALA A 29 8.26 -8.69 9.40
N PHE A 30 7.46 -9.56 8.77
CA PHE A 30 6.14 -9.96 9.24
C PHE A 30 6.15 -10.47 10.68
N PHE A 31 7.04 -11.41 11.02
CA PHE A 31 7.13 -11.94 12.39
C PHE A 31 7.57 -10.88 13.39
N ARG A 32 8.45 -9.97 12.99
CA ARG A 32 8.81 -8.84 13.85
C ARG A 32 7.62 -7.95 14.17
N PHE A 33 6.75 -7.67 13.19
CA PHE A 33 5.57 -6.84 13.41
C PHE A 33 4.50 -7.55 14.23
N ILE A 34 4.26 -8.84 14.04
CA ILE A 34 3.34 -9.61 14.89
C ILE A 34 3.80 -9.61 16.34
N GLY A 35 5.09 -9.88 16.60
CA GLY A 35 5.67 -9.78 17.94
C GLY A 35 5.59 -8.37 18.53
N PHE A 36 5.87 -7.38 17.71
CA PHE A 36 5.79 -5.97 18.07
C PHE A 36 4.39 -5.55 18.54
N PHE A 37 3.33 -5.91 17.79
CA PHE A 37 1.96 -5.54 18.19
C PHE A 37 1.52 -6.18 19.50
N SER A 38 2.11 -7.33 19.87
CA SER A 38 1.79 -8.04 21.11
C SER A 38 2.57 -7.53 22.32
N GLN A 39 3.71 -6.89 22.13
CA GLN A 39 4.66 -6.52 23.19
C GLN A 39 4.67 -5.02 23.49
N GLU A 40 4.39 -4.18 22.50
CA GLU A 40 4.46 -2.73 22.67
C GLU A 40 3.19 -2.15 23.30
N SER A 41 3.39 -1.22 24.21
CA SER A 41 2.29 -0.50 24.86
C SER A 41 1.60 0.51 23.94
N ASP A 42 2.34 1.07 22.97
CA ASP A 42 1.83 2.04 21.99
C ASP A 42 2.36 1.74 20.58
N PRO A 43 1.90 0.67 19.94
CA PRO A 43 2.35 0.29 18.60
C PRO A 43 1.94 1.32 17.54
N GLU A 44 0.84 2.05 17.74
CA GLU A 44 0.36 3.06 16.81
C GLU A 44 1.36 4.19 16.63
N THR A 45 1.79 4.82 17.71
CA THR A 45 2.76 5.93 17.67
C THR A 45 4.07 5.49 17.03
N LEU A 46 4.55 4.30 17.34
CA LEU A 46 5.80 3.78 16.77
C LEU A 46 5.68 3.50 15.27
N ILE A 47 4.53 2.98 14.79
CA ILE A 47 4.28 2.81 13.35
C ILE A 47 4.30 4.18 12.65
N ARG A 48 3.59 5.18 13.19
CA ARG A 48 3.55 6.53 12.63
C ARG A 48 4.95 7.16 12.53
N GLN A 49 5.77 7.01 13.55
CA GLN A 49 7.13 7.54 13.54
C GLN A 49 8.02 6.80 12.53
N LYS A 50 8.02 5.47 12.56
CA LYS A 50 8.91 4.65 11.74
C LYS A 50 8.57 4.75 10.24
N PHE A 51 7.29 4.82 9.91
CA PHE A 51 6.81 4.79 8.52
C PHE A 51 6.34 6.15 8.00
N ARG A 52 6.63 7.25 8.69
CA ARG A 52 6.16 8.60 8.34
C ARG A 52 6.33 8.98 6.87
N ASN A 53 7.42 8.53 6.25
CA ASN A 53 7.75 8.85 4.86
C ASN A 53 7.25 7.81 3.85
N GLU A 54 6.64 6.72 4.32
CA GLU A 54 6.32 5.54 3.49
C GLU A 54 4.83 5.22 3.48
N ILE A 55 4.07 5.74 4.44
CA ILE A 55 2.63 5.52 4.55
C ILE A 55 1.91 6.80 4.99
N CYS A 56 0.59 6.82 4.78
CA CYS A 56 -0.28 7.85 5.33
C CYS A 56 -0.38 7.72 6.86
N ASP A 57 0.08 8.71 7.60
CA ASP A 57 0.04 8.75 9.06
C ASP A 57 -1.34 9.09 9.65
N HIS A 58 -2.34 9.40 8.80
CA HIS A 58 -3.73 9.63 9.17
C HIS A 58 -4.62 8.37 9.04
N ALA A 59 -4.04 7.21 8.77
CA ALA A 59 -4.78 5.95 8.82
C ALA A 59 -5.22 5.65 10.26
N ASP A 60 -6.38 5.00 10.41
CA ASP A 60 -6.91 4.59 11.72
C ASP A 60 -6.19 3.31 12.20
N PHE A 61 -4.95 3.48 12.66
CA PHE A 61 -4.11 2.38 13.10
C PHE A 61 -4.67 1.66 14.32
N ALA A 62 -5.25 2.37 15.28
CA ALA A 62 -5.84 1.77 16.47
C ALA A 62 -6.90 0.73 16.09
N ARG A 63 -7.79 1.10 15.16
CA ARG A 63 -8.80 0.18 14.64
C ARG A 63 -8.20 -0.98 13.86
N ILE A 64 -7.22 -0.71 12.99
CA ILE A 64 -6.61 -1.77 12.18
C ILE A 64 -5.83 -2.75 13.05
N ILE A 65 -5.05 -2.27 14.03
CA ILE A 65 -4.31 -3.13 14.97
C ILE A 65 -5.26 -4.02 15.77
N SER A 66 -6.39 -3.47 16.22
CA SER A 66 -7.36 -4.24 17.02
C SER A 66 -8.15 -5.27 16.21
N SER A 67 -8.44 -4.99 14.94
CA SER A 67 -9.33 -5.83 14.12
C SER A 67 -8.61 -6.69 13.09
N GLN A 68 -7.43 -6.27 12.60
CA GLN A 68 -6.72 -6.86 11.47
C GLN A 68 -5.19 -6.77 11.63
N PRO A 69 -4.65 -7.22 12.79
CA PRO A 69 -3.21 -7.09 13.09
C PRO A 69 -2.32 -7.90 12.13
N VAL A 70 -2.79 -9.06 11.69
CA VAL A 70 -2.05 -9.95 10.78
C VAL A 70 -1.88 -9.30 9.41
N GLU A 71 -2.96 -8.79 8.83
CA GLU A 71 -2.96 -8.12 7.54
C GLU A 71 -2.13 -6.83 7.58
N LEU A 72 -2.22 -6.06 8.68
CA LEU A 72 -1.39 -4.88 8.87
C LEU A 72 0.09 -5.25 8.95
N ALA A 73 0.45 -6.27 9.73
CA ALA A 73 1.83 -6.73 9.84
C ALA A 73 2.39 -7.13 8.48
N TYR A 74 1.58 -7.81 7.66
CA TYR A 74 1.96 -8.20 6.32
C TYR A 74 2.16 -6.97 5.40
N CYS A 75 1.25 -6.00 5.42
CA CYS A 75 1.39 -4.75 4.67
C CYS A 75 2.66 -3.99 5.04
N LEU A 76 2.95 -3.84 6.35
CA LEU A 76 4.16 -3.17 6.82
C LEU A 76 5.42 -3.93 6.42
N SER A 77 5.40 -5.25 6.41
CA SER A 77 6.52 -6.07 5.97
C SER A 77 6.81 -5.95 4.48
N LEU A 78 5.78 -5.87 3.64
CA LEU A 78 5.95 -5.56 2.21
C LEU A 78 6.60 -4.19 2.02
N ILE A 79 6.14 -3.18 2.76
CA ILE A 79 6.69 -1.82 2.67
C ILE A 79 8.17 -1.79 3.06
N VAL A 80 8.55 -2.47 4.14
CA VAL A 80 9.97 -2.60 4.55
C VAL A 80 10.79 -3.30 3.47
N SER A 81 10.26 -4.37 2.89
CA SER A 81 10.93 -5.10 1.82
C SER A 81 11.21 -4.21 0.60
N PHE A 82 10.26 -3.34 0.23
CA PHE A 82 10.47 -2.36 -0.86
C PHE A 82 11.53 -1.31 -0.53
N ILE A 83 11.65 -0.93 0.75
CA ILE A 83 12.66 0.05 1.18
C ILE A 83 14.05 -0.57 1.14
N ASP A 84 14.17 -1.78 1.68
CA ASP A 84 15.45 -2.47 1.85
C ASP A 84 15.95 -3.09 0.52
N HIS A 85 15.03 -3.47 -0.36
CA HIS A 85 15.31 -4.16 -1.63
C HIS A 85 14.47 -3.57 -2.78
N PRO A 86 14.75 -2.34 -3.23
CA PRO A 86 13.95 -1.67 -4.27
C PRO A 86 14.02 -2.37 -5.63
N GLU A 87 15.01 -3.23 -5.86
CA GLU A 87 15.14 -4.08 -7.04
C GLU A 87 14.17 -5.27 -7.05
N LEU A 88 13.67 -5.66 -5.88
CA LEU A 88 12.70 -6.74 -5.74
C LEU A 88 11.29 -6.14 -5.76
N GLN A 89 10.63 -6.18 -6.90
CA GLN A 89 9.20 -5.89 -6.95
C GLN A 89 8.44 -6.99 -6.22
N SER A 90 8.16 -6.74 -4.95
CA SER A 90 7.36 -7.66 -4.15
C SER A 90 5.90 -7.59 -4.62
N VAL A 91 5.46 -8.62 -5.31
CA VAL A 91 4.06 -8.80 -5.69
C VAL A 91 3.40 -9.63 -4.61
N THR A 92 2.30 -9.14 -4.06
CA THR A 92 1.50 -9.90 -3.09
C THR A 92 1.11 -11.25 -3.71
N PRO A 93 1.50 -12.39 -3.14
CA PRO A 93 1.18 -13.69 -3.69
C PRO A 93 -0.33 -13.91 -3.80
N PRO A 94 -0.83 -14.56 -4.85
CA PRO A 94 -2.28 -14.81 -5.03
C PRO A 94 -2.93 -15.54 -3.85
N TRP A 95 -2.20 -16.41 -3.17
CA TRP A 95 -2.71 -17.14 -2.01
C TRP A 95 -2.96 -16.21 -0.80
N VAL A 96 -2.14 -15.16 -0.62
CA VAL A 96 -2.37 -14.13 0.41
C VAL A 96 -3.65 -13.37 0.12
N LEU A 97 -3.83 -12.90 -1.12
CA LEU A 97 -5.05 -12.19 -1.52
C LEU A 97 -6.31 -13.06 -1.37
N LYS A 98 -6.18 -14.36 -1.61
CA LYS A 98 -7.29 -15.31 -1.44
C LYS A 98 -7.68 -15.52 0.03
N ASN A 99 -6.71 -15.66 0.92
CA ASN A 99 -6.94 -15.97 2.32
C ASN A 99 -7.07 -14.72 3.21
N TYR A 100 -6.44 -13.61 2.79
CA TYR A 100 -6.41 -12.33 3.51
C TYR A 100 -6.74 -11.16 2.57
N PRO A 101 -7.98 -11.09 2.05
CA PRO A 101 -8.37 -10.05 1.08
C PRO A 101 -8.24 -8.62 1.64
N GLU A 102 -8.29 -8.48 2.96
CA GLU A 102 -8.13 -7.20 3.65
C GLU A 102 -6.74 -6.58 3.50
N VAL A 103 -5.72 -7.38 3.14
CA VAL A 103 -4.35 -6.88 2.85
C VAL A 103 -4.39 -5.79 1.77
N GLU A 104 -5.12 -6.02 0.68
CA GLU A 104 -5.26 -5.05 -0.41
C GLU A 104 -5.94 -3.77 0.07
N ARG A 105 -7.02 -3.90 0.84
CA ARG A 105 -7.74 -2.76 1.43
C ARG A 105 -6.86 -1.95 2.39
N ILE A 106 -6.12 -2.62 3.26
CA ILE A 106 -5.20 -1.95 4.20
C ILE A 106 -4.09 -1.25 3.43
N MET A 107 -3.46 -1.92 2.46
CA MET A 107 -2.42 -1.32 1.63
C MET A 107 -2.94 -0.06 0.91
N PHE A 108 -4.16 -0.11 0.38
CA PHE A 108 -4.82 1.05 -0.22
C PHE A 108 -4.98 2.21 0.79
N LEU A 109 -5.42 1.93 2.01
CA LEU A 109 -5.57 2.94 3.06
C LEU A 109 -4.22 3.57 3.47
N LEU A 110 -3.16 2.75 3.51
CA LEU A 110 -1.83 3.20 3.91
C LEU A 110 -1.13 4.03 2.82
N ARG A 111 -1.29 3.68 1.55
CA ARG A 111 -0.45 4.22 0.48
C ARG A 111 -1.17 4.90 -0.68
N ASN A 112 -2.39 4.52 -0.98
CA ASN A 112 -3.07 4.94 -2.21
C ASN A 112 -4.30 5.83 -1.97
N ARG A 113 -4.72 6.01 -0.72
CA ARG A 113 -5.82 6.91 -0.36
C ARG A 113 -5.27 8.23 0.18
N PRO A 114 -5.45 9.35 -0.55
CA PRO A 114 -5.02 10.65 -0.06
C PRO A 114 -5.76 11.04 1.23
N CYS A 115 -5.03 11.51 2.23
CA CYS A 115 -5.65 12.09 3.42
C CYS A 115 -6.02 13.56 3.17
N ILE A 116 -7.08 14.03 3.84
CA ILE A 116 -7.59 15.40 3.68
C ILE A 116 -6.60 16.44 4.20
N SER A 117 -5.89 16.12 5.29
CA SER A 117 -4.93 17.00 5.95
C SER A 117 -3.57 17.12 5.23
N GLY A 118 -3.30 16.27 4.24
CA GLY A 118 -2.06 16.30 3.48
C GLY A 118 -0.83 15.96 4.32
N CYS A 119 -0.61 14.67 4.62
CA CYS A 119 0.59 14.22 5.33
C CYS A 119 1.82 14.17 4.41
N VAL A 120 3.00 13.95 5.00
CA VAL A 120 4.28 13.89 4.27
C VAL A 120 4.24 12.86 3.13
N TRP A 121 3.71 11.67 3.41
CA TRP A 121 3.55 10.64 2.39
C TRP A 121 2.59 11.05 1.27
N CYS A 122 1.37 11.47 1.62
CA CYS A 122 0.34 11.81 0.63
C CYS A 122 0.76 12.97 -0.27
N ASN A 123 1.40 13.99 0.29
CA ASN A 123 1.88 15.13 -0.49
C ASN A 123 2.99 14.76 -1.49
N LYS A 124 3.82 13.76 -1.15
CA LYS A 124 4.92 13.31 -2.02
C LYS A 124 4.49 12.22 -3.01
N ALA A 125 3.83 11.17 -2.50
CA ALA A 125 3.55 9.97 -3.29
C ALA A 125 2.36 10.15 -4.25
N LEU A 126 1.41 11.01 -3.87
CA LEU A 126 0.20 11.27 -4.64
C LEU A 126 0.25 12.63 -5.36
N ASP A 127 1.42 13.24 -5.46
CA ASP A 127 1.66 14.39 -6.32
C ASP A 127 1.65 13.95 -7.78
N ILE A 128 0.58 14.33 -8.48
CA ILE A 128 0.35 13.94 -9.88
C ILE A 128 1.40 14.48 -10.84
N ARG A 129 1.98 15.66 -10.57
CA ARG A 129 3.01 16.26 -11.43
C ARG A 129 4.35 15.58 -11.22
N LEU A 130 4.68 15.29 -9.97
CA LEU A 130 5.87 14.51 -9.64
C LEU A 130 5.78 13.09 -10.21
N GLY A 131 4.59 12.47 -10.13
CA GLY A 131 4.29 11.19 -10.76
C GLY A 131 4.45 11.23 -12.28
N LEU A 132 3.88 12.23 -12.93
CA LEU A 132 4.00 12.43 -14.38
C LEU A 132 5.46 12.52 -14.82
N LYS A 133 6.26 13.33 -14.12
CA LYS A 133 7.68 13.48 -14.41
C LYS A 133 8.46 12.18 -14.20
N ARG A 134 8.21 11.49 -13.09
CA ARG A 134 8.93 10.25 -12.73
C ARG A 134 8.65 9.09 -13.67
N HIS A 135 7.39 8.89 -14.06
CA HIS A 135 6.98 7.71 -14.82
C HIS A 135 6.95 7.92 -16.33
N PHE A 136 6.72 9.16 -16.78
CA PHE A 136 6.56 9.47 -18.19
C PHE A 136 7.55 10.52 -18.72
N GLY A 137 8.33 11.17 -17.87
CA GLY A 137 9.32 12.18 -18.25
C GLY A 137 8.73 13.53 -18.68
N PHE A 138 7.44 13.77 -18.48
CA PHE A 138 6.78 15.02 -18.84
C PHE A 138 6.71 15.98 -17.65
N ASP A 139 6.92 17.28 -17.91
CA ASP A 139 6.86 18.31 -16.87
C ASP A 139 5.45 18.86 -16.63
N SER A 140 4.53 18.69 -17.60
CA SER A 140 3.16 19.19 -17.51
C SER A 140 2.15 18.31 -18.25
N TYR A 141 0.92 18.31 -17.75
CA TYR A 141 -0.23 17.75 -18.45
C TYR A 141 -0.67 18.63 -19.61
N ARG A 142 -1.33 18.05 -20.61
CA ARG A 142 -1.89 18.79 -21.74
C ARG A 142 -3.16 19.52 -21.33
N SER A 143 -3.30 20.75 -21.85
CA SER A 143 -4.53 21.52 -21.77
C SER A 143 -5.32 21.43 -23.08
N PHE A 144 -6.63 21.49 -22.98
CA PHE A 144 -7.55 21.47 -24.14
C PHE A 144 -8.49 22.66 -24.03
N GLY A 145 -8.48 23.52 -25.07
CA GLY A 145 -9.27 24.74 -25.03
C GLY A 145 -8.91 25.69 -23.88
N GLY A 146 -7.67 25.65 -23.40
CA GLY A 146 -7.22 26.41 -22.20
C GLY A 146 -7.47 25.73 -20.87
N GLU A 147 -8.23 24.62 -20.83
CA GLU A 147 -8.59 23.91 -19.62
C GLU A 147 -7.62 22.74 -19.34
N PRO A 148 -7.17 22.54 -18.09
CA PRO A 148 -6.25 21.46 -17.71
C PRO A 148 -6.99 20.11 -17.53
N LEU A 149 -7.75 19.69 -18.52
CA LEU A 149 -8.66 18.54 -18.43
C LEU A 149 -7.95 17.22 -18.10
N GLN A 150 -6.75 17.02 -18.64
CA GLN A 150 -5.97 15.81 -18.36
C GLN A 150 -5.51 15.77 -16.89
N GLU A 151 -5.04 16.89 -16.35
CA GLU A 151 -4.66 17.00 -14.93
C GLU A 151 -5.86 16.80 -14.01
N GLN A 152 -7.02 17.37 -14.37
CA GLN A 152 -8.27 17.19 -13.61
C GLN A 152 -8.72 15.74 -13.59
N ALA A 153 -8.59 15.02 -14.70
CA ALA A 153 -8.93 13.60 -14.80
C ALA A 153 -8.05 12.76 -13.88
N VAL A 154 -6.73 12.96 -13.89
CA VAL A 154 -5.79 12.24 -13.01
C VAL A 154 -6.06 12.56 -11.53
N LYS A 155 -6.31 13.82 -11.19
CA LYS A 155 -6.72 14.21 -9.83
C LYS A 155 -7.99 13.49 -9.38
N ALA A 156 -9.00 13.45 -10.22
CA ALA A 156 -10.26 12.78 -9.90
C ALA A 156 -10.04 11.28 -9.65
N ALA A 157 -9.21 10.63 -10.47
CA ALA A 157 -8.88 9.21 -10.31
C ALA A 157 -8.16 8.93 -8.98
N ILE A 158 -7.14 9.73 -8.61
CA ILE A 158 -6.44 9.59 -7.32
C ILE A 158 -7.38 9.76 -6.13
N TYR A 159 -8.35 10.69 -6.24
CA TYR A 159 -9.36 10.89 -5.18
C TYR A 159 -10.54 9.91 -5.26
N ASN A 160 -10.45 8.85 -6.08
CA ASN A 160 -11.51 7.84 -6.28
C ASN A 160 -12.86 8.45 -6.64
N LYS A 161 -12.86 9.53 -7.41
CA LYS A 161 -14.08 10.14 -7.94
C LYS A 161 -14.47 9.47 -9.25
N SER A 162 -15.75 9.13 -9.39
CA SER A 162 -16.27 8.69 -10.68
C SER A 162 -16.12 9.81 -11.72
N LEU A 163 -15.53 9.48 -12.87
CA LEU A 163 -15.20 10.44 -13.91
C LEU A 163 -15.54 9.86 -15.29
N LEU A 164 -16.19 10.69 -16.10
CA LEU A 164 -16.29 10.47 -17.55
C LEU A 164 -15.40 11.50 -18.24
N ALA A 165 -14.26 11.06 -18.81
CA ALA A 165 -13.35 11.91 -19.54
C ALA A 165 -13.44 11.67 -21.05
N VAL A 166 -13.76 12.72 -21.81
CA VAL A 166 -13.82 12.67 -23.27
C VAL A 166 -12.69 13.54 -23.82
N PHE A 167 -11.72 12.91 -24.45
CA PHE A 167 -10.61 13.58 -25.11
C PHE A 167 -10.64 13.35 -26.62
N PRO A 168 -10.16 14.29 -27.44
CA PRO A 168 -9.99 14.08 -28.87
C PRO A 168 -8.99 12.95 -29.17
N THR A 169 -9.00 12.45 -30.40
CA THR A 169 -8.00 11.46 -30.85
C THR A 169 -6.60 12.06 -30.71
N GLY A 170 -5.66 11.30 -30.14
CA GLY A 170 -4.32 11.81 -29.79
C GLY A 170 -4.25 12.68 -28.54
N GLY A 171 -5.35 12.84 -27.81
CA GLY A 171 -5.45 13.66 -26.60
C GLY A 171 -4.72 13.10 -25.36
N GLY A 172 -3.87 12.06 -25.51
CA GLY A 172 -3.06 11.54 -24.40
C GLY A 172 -3.89 10.81 -23.33
N LYS A 173 -4.93 10.10 -23.72
CA LYS A 173 -5.81 9.29 -22.81
C LYS A 173 -4.99 8.35 -21.94
N SER A 174 -3.98 7.71 -22.49
CA SER A 174 -3.10 6.75 -21.79
C SER A 174 -2.29 7.34 -20.63
N LEU A 175 -2.23 8.67 -20.50
CA LEU A 175 -1.58 9.35 -19.37
C LEU A 175 -2.55 9.65 -18.22
N ALA A 176 -3.85 9.44 -18.43
CA ALA A 176 -4.89 9.74 -17.44
C ALA A 176 -5.46 8.48 -16.77
N PHE A 177 -5.05 7.28 -17.23
CA PHE A 177 -5.55 5.99 -16.76
C PHE A 177 -4.43 5.00 -16.52
#